data_25a72149de642691b60d74d06eb31f03
#
_entry.id   25a72149de642691b60d74d06eb31f03
#
_cell.length_a   1.000
_cell.length_b   1.000
_cell.length_c   1.000
_cell.angle_alpha   90.00
_cell.angle_beta   90.00
_cell.angle_gamma   90.00
#
_symmetry.space_group_name_H-M   'P 1'
#
loop_
_entity.id
_entity.type
_entity.pdbx_description
1 polymer ?
#
loop_
_entity_poly.entity_id
_entity_poly.type
_entity_poly.pdbx_seq_one_letter_code
_entity_poly.pdbx_strand_id
1 'polypeptide(L)'
;MKQSVSPASQTRGLPAWTAVVLSGLLAGRAVANQYRAAMDSFCYLLSAADFHALLEQSAVFRDFCTRRIASLLEQSQKAVQSEYALRQDEDARLERSLVSLCPRAPVSVTGGTPLSAALQAMHDARVGSVAITDEARRPLGILTLKDVLSRVTLPGLALDTPIESVMSAGPISLPTGATAREALLTMARHSIHHLLLVADGKLAGVISEKDLFAIKRMSVQGITAAIAGAGDIEALQRAGRDIAALAHNLLAQGMRAETLTELIATLNDHLTRRLIDLEIGALQLPQAKWCWMALGSEGRMEQTLATDQDNALIFAPGNGDDVEALRETLIAMARRINQGLDACGFPLCKGFIMASNPKWCLTVDEWRAQFSRWIDAGGPEELLNASIFFDFRPLYGEAALAAELRTWLTAKIQGNPRFLKQMTQNALRNVPPLGLMRDFVLSEDANHPHTLDLKLNGSMPFVDGARILALAAGQPATGTAQRLKQAGQALRSRPAIALTASRLAQFGQYR
;
A
#
# COMPACT_ATOMS: atom_id res chain seq x y z
N MET A 1 31.55 -15.83 -34.75
CA MET A 1 31.54 -16.53 -33.46
C MET A 1 30.44 -15.92 -32.58
N LYS A 2 29.34 -16.64 -32.41
CA LYS A 2 28.23 -16.22 -31.54
C LYS A 2 28.54 -16.79 -30.14
N GLN A 3 28.84 -15.94 -29.17
CA GLN A 3 28.81 -16.34 -27.76
C GLN A 3 27.45 -16.04 -27.18
N SER A 4 26.78 -17.06 -26.71
CA SER A 4 25.57 -17.03 -25.96
C SER A 4 25.86 -16.48 -24.55
N VAL A 5 25.20 -15.39 -24.16
CA VAL A 5 25.23 -14.84 -22.81
C VAL A 5 23.92 -15.18 -22.12
N SER A 6 24.06 -15.76 -20.93
CA SER A 6 23.00 -16.18 -19.99
C SER A 6 22.10 -15.02 -19.56
N PRO A 7 20.78 -15.23 -19.35
CA PRO A 7 19.86 -14.17 -18.97
C PRO A 7 19.74 -14.08 -17.45
N ALA A 8 20.50 -13.19 -16.82
CA ALA A 8 20.23 -12.73 -15.47
C ALA A 8 20.88 -11.36 -15.23
N SER A 9 20.31 -10.31 -15.80
CA SER A 9 20.58 -8.94 -15.38
C SER A 9 19.28 -8.15 -15.39
N GLN A 10 18.87 -7.70 -14.21
CA GLN A 10 17.74 -6.81 -14.02
C GLN A 10 17.94 -5.54 -14.85
N THR A 11 17.09 -5.33 -15.85
CA THR A 11 17.05 -4.10 -16.63
C THR A 11 16.42 -2.99 -15.78
N ARG A 12 17.25 -2.13 -15.18
CA ARG A 12 16.78 -0.86 -14.63
C ARG A 12 16.53 0.12 -15.78
N GLY A 13 15.28 0.51 -16.01
CA GLY A 13 14.92 1.56 -16.96
C GLY A 13 15.53 2.89 -16.52
N LEU A 14 16.29 3.54 -17.40
CA LEU A 14 16.80 4.90 -17.20
C LEU A 14 15.86 5.89 -17.89
N PRO A 15 15.59 7.08 -17.29
CA PRO A 15 14.77 8.10 -17.93
C PRO A 15 15.41 8.58 -19.26
N ALA A 16 14.59 8.94 -20.24
CA ALA A 16 15.00 9.27 -21.62
C ALA A 16 16.02 10.43 -21.75
N TRP A 17 16.19 11.22 -20.68
CA TRP A 17 17.14 12.35 -20.62
C TRP A 17 18.37 12.08 -19.76
N THR A 18 18.56 10.84 -19.31
CA THR A 18 19.73 10.47 -18.50
C THR A 18 20.97 10.35 -19.39
N ALA A 19 22.05 11.03 -19.03
CA ALA A 19 23.33 10.80 -19.69
C ALA A 19 23.80 9.37 -19.36
N VAL A 20 23.73 8.51 -20.36
CA VAL A 20 24.19 7.14 -20.26
C VAL A 20 25.72 7.19 -20.26
N VAL A 21 26.35 6.39 -19.41
CA VAL A 21 27.83 6.24 -19.32
C VAL A 21 28.63 7.39 -18.67
N LEU A 22 27.97 8.35 -18.04
CA LEU A 22 28.66 9.50 -17.43
C LEU A 22 29.77 9.08 -16.44
N SER A 23 29.51 8.07 -15.60
CA SER A 23 30.47 7.58 -14.60
C SER A 23 31.72 6.93 -15.22
N GLY A 24 31.56 6.21 -16.33
CA GLY A 24 32.68 5.60 -17.07
C GLY A 24 33.56 6.65 -17.72
N LEU A 25 32.95 7.66 -18.37
CA LEU A 25 33.66 8.77 -19.01
C LEU A 25 34.46 9.62 -18.02
N LEU A 26 33.85 9.96 -16.88
CA LEU A 26 34.52 10.75 -15.82
C LEU A 26 35.62 9.97 -15.11
N ALA A 27 35.50 8.66 -14.98
CA ALA A 27 36.52 7.81 -14.36
C ALA A 27 37.58 7.31 -15.34
N GLY A 28 37.47 7.63 -16.64
CA GLY A 28 38.39 7.14 -17.67
C GLY A 28 38.38 5.61 -17.82
N ARG A 29 37.27 4.93 -17.49
CA ARG A 29 37.14 3.48 -17.49
C ARG A 29 36.10 3.02 -18.50
N ALA A 30 36.30 1.80 -19.04
CA ALA A 30 35.30 1.16 -19.87
C ALA A 30 34.01 0.91 -19.07
N VAL A 31 32.87 1.05 -19.73
CA VAL A 31 31.55 0.85 -19.12
C VAL A 31 31.30 -0.63 -18.92
N ALA A 32 31.03 -1.04 -17.68
CA ALA A 32 30.77 -2.43 -17.33
C ALA A 32 29.39 -2.95 -17.79
N ASN A 33 28.43 -2.05 -18.03
CA ASN A 33 27.05 -2.41 -18.35
C ASN A 33 26.73 -2.15 -19.82
N GLN A 34 25.91 -3.00 -20.42
CA GLN A 34 25.31 -2.76 -21.73
C GLN A 34 23.99 -2.02 -21.56
N TYR A 35 23.80 -0.97 -22.34
CA TYR A 35 22.56 -0.20 -22.38
C TYR A 35 21.85 -0.47 -23.70
N ARG A 36 20.56 -0.76 -23.63
CA ARG A 36 19.72 -1.03 -24.79
C ARG A 36 18.49 -0.13 -24.73
N ALA A 37 18.16 0.53 -25.82
CA ALA A 37 16.93 1.29 -25.94
C ALA A 37 15.72 0.34 -25.86
N ALA A 38 14.76 0.63 -24.99
CA ALA A 38 13.53 -0.15 -24.84
C ALA A 38 12.46 0.25 -25.88
N MET A 39 12.64 1.38 -26.52
CA MET A 39 11.77 1.92 -27.58
C MET A 39 12.59 2.80 -28.52
N ASP A 40 12.01 3.19 -29.66
CA ASP A 40 12.65 4.13 -30.59
C ASP A 40 13.04 5.41 -29.86
N SER A 41 14.34 5.72 -29.87
CA SER A 41 14.92 6.80 -29.10
C SER A 41 15.86 7.62 -29.96
N PHE A 42 15.77 8.96 -29.83
CA PHE A 42 16.73 9.87 -30.44
C PHE A 42 17.77 10.28 -29.40
N CYS A 43 19.05 10.08 -29.71
CA CYS A 43 20.15 10.40 -28.81
C CYS A 43 21.14 11.33 -29.49
N TYR A 44 21.68 12.28 -28.72
CA TYR A 44 22.88 12.98 -29.12
C TYR A 44 24.10 12.13 -28.76
N LEU A 45 24.99 11.93 -29.74
CA LEU A 45 26.27 11.25 -29.52
C LEU A 45 27.33 12.32 -29.25
N LEU A 46 28.01 12.17 -28.15
CA LEU A 46 29.15 13.00 -27.76
C LEU A 46 30.37 12.08 -27.64
N SER A 47 31.46 12.41 -28.36
CA SER A 47 32.69 11.64 -28.24
C SER A 47 33.34 11.86 -26.88
N ALA A 48 34.18 10.92 -26.40
CA ALA A 48 34.90 11.07 -25.16
C ALA A 48 35.80 12.31 -25.16
N ALA A 49 36.43 12.62 -26.32
CA ALA A 49 37.25 13.80 -26.48
C ALA A 49 36.44 15.10 -26.35
N ASP A 50 35.29 15.18 -27.02
CA ASP A 50 34.42 16.34 -26.95
C ASP A 50 33.81 16.50 -25.55
N PHE A 51 33.51 15.39 -24.90
CA PHE A 51 33.02 15.40 -23.51
C PHE A 51 34.05 16.03 -22.57
N HIS A 52 35.32 15.62 -22.64
CA HIS A 52 36.40 16.21 -21.83
C HIS A 52 36.66 17.67 -22.17
N ALA A 53 36.63 18.03 -23.46
CA ALA A 53 36.75 19.40 -23.87
C ALA A 53 35.62 20.30 -23.31
N LEU A 54 34.38 19.80 -23.32
CA LEU A 54 33.24 20.51 -22.70
C LEU A 54 33.35 20.61 -21.18
N LEU A 55 33.90 19.58 -20.49
CA LEU A 55 34.16 19.66 -19.07
C LEU A 55 35.19 20.75 -18.70
N GLU A 56 36.17 20.96 -19.55
CA GLU A 56 37.19 21.99 -19.33
C GLU A 56 36.67 23.39 -19.68
N GLN A 57 35.94 23.52 -20.77
CA GLN A 57 35.55 24.83 -21.35
C GLN A 57 34.24 25.38 -20.79
N SER A 58 33.31 24.52 -20.34
CA SER A 58 32.00 24.90 -19.83
C SER A 58 31.83 24.67 -18.35
N ALA A 59 31.81 25.76 -17.57
CA ALA A 59 31.51 25.69 -16.14
C ALA A 59 30.11 25.12 -15.87
N VAL A 60 29.13 25.41 -16.71
CA VAL A 60 27.75 24.93 -16.63
C VAL A 60 27.68 23.41 -16.82
N PHE A 61 28.40 22.91 -17.85
CA PHE A 61 28.47 21.49 -18.13
C PHE A 61 29.20 20.69 -17.02
N ARG A 62 30.28 21.24 -16.50
CA ARG A 62 31.02 20.70 -15.37
C ARG A 62 30.15 20.60 -14.11
N ASP A 63 29.44 21.66 -13.79
CA ASP A 63 28.53 21.72 -12.64
C ASP A 63 27.36 20.73 -12.78
N PHE A 64 26.79 20.58 -13.98
CA PHE A 64 25.80 19.56 -14.28
C PHE A 64 26.33 18.14 -14.03
N CYS A 65 27.52 17.82 -14.53
CA CYS A 65 28.14 16.51 -14.33
C CYS A 65 28.44 16.25 -12.86
N THR A 66 28.96 17.24 -12.13
CA THR A 66 29.30 17.14 -10.70
C THR A 66 28.04 16.95 -9.86
N ARG A 67 26.98 17.71 -10.09
CA ARG A 67 25.70 17.56 -9.39
C ARG A 67 25.07 16.19 -9.67
N ARG A 68 25.18 15.69 -10.89
CA ARG A 68 24.64 14.37 -11.25
C ARG A 68 25.37 13.24 -10.52
N ILE A 69 26.68 13.33 -10.38
CA ILE A 69 27.46 12.36 -9.59
C ILE A 69 27.09 12.44 -8.11
N ALA A 70 27.03 13.65 -7.55
CA ALA A 70 26.61 13.84 -6.17
C ALA A 70 25.21 13.22 -5.92
N SER A 71 24.26 13.45 -6.80
CA SER A 71 22.93 12.84 -6.74
C SER A 71 22.98 11.31 -6.81
N LEU A 72 23.79 10.73 -7.68
CA LEU A 72 23.95 9.27 -7.79
C LEU A 72 24.62 8.66 -6.55
N LEU A 73 25.63 9.35 -5.99
CA LEU A 73 26.28 8.94 -4.74
C LEU A 73 25.31 9.03 -3.56
N GLU A 74 24.52 10.10 -3.50
CA GLU A 74 23.51 10.27 -2.46
C GLU A 74 22.38 9.23 -2.56
N GLN A 75 21.93 8.90 -3.76
CA GLN A 75 20.98 7.80 -4.00
C GLN A 75 21.61 6.45 -3.61
N SER A 76 22.88 6.22 -3.93
CA SER A 76 23.58 5.01 -3.55
C SER A 76 23.77 4.93 -2.02
N GLN A 77 24.13 6.03 -1.37
CA GLN A 77 24.24 6.09 0.11
C GLN A 77 22.87 5.88 0.77
N LYS A 78 21.79 6.50 0.26
CA LYS A 78 20.43 6.27 0.76
C LYS A 78 19.99 4.82 0.55
N ALA A 79 20.31 4.21 -0.58
CA ALA A 79 20.02 2.81 -0.83
C ALA A 79 20.77 1.88 0.15
N VAL A 80 22.06 2.16 0.38
CA VAL A 80 22.88 1.43 1.35
C VAL A 80 22.37 1.66 2.78
N GLN A 81 22.05 2.90 3.16
CA GLN A 81 21.46 3.21 4.47
C GLN A 81 20.11 2.55 4.66
N SER A 82 19.25 2.53 3.62
CA SER A 82 17.97 1.83 3.66
C SER A 82 18.15 0.32 3.80
N GLU A 83 19.13 -0.25 3.12
CA GLU A 83 19.50 -1.67 3.25
C GLU A 83 20.04 -1.98 4.65
N TYR A 84 20.86 -1.10 5.23
CA TYR A 84 21.34 -1.22 6.61
C TYR A 84 20.21 -1.07 7.63
N ALA A 85 19.30 -0.11 7.45
CA ALA A 85 18.14 0.07 8.32
C ALA A 85 17.19 -1.14 8.25
N LEU A 86 16.97 -1.70 7.06
CA LEU A 86 16.17 -2.92 6.86
C LEU A 86 16.82 -4.13 7.53
N ARG A 87 18.16 -4.26 7.46
CA ARG A 87 18.89 -5.33 8.16
C ARG A 87 18.83 -5.17 9.67
N GLN A 88 18.95 -3.96 10.20
CA GLN A 88 18.81 -3.70 11.64
C GLN A 88 17.40 -4.01 12.14
N ASP A 89 16.35 -3.69 11.37
CA ASP A 89 14.96 -4.01 11.73
C ASP A 89 14.69 -5.52 11.62
N GLU A 90 15.26 -6.20 10.62
CA GLU A 90 15.23 -7.66 10.49
C GLU A 90 15.96 -8.35 11.64
N ASP A 91 17.14 -7.85 12.01
CA ASP A 91 17.92 -8.35 13.15
C ASP A 91 17.16 -8.12 14.47
N ALA A 92 16.59 -6.94 14.68
CA ALA A 92 15.79 -6.65 15.87
C ALA A 92 14.54 -7.52 15.99
N ARG A 93 13.93 -7.90 14.86
CA ARG A 93 12.79 -8.84 14.84
C ARG A 93 13.19 -10.27 15.13
N LEU A 94 14.37 -10.70 14.65
CA LEU A 94 14.91 -12.02 14.94
C LEU A 94 15.35 -12.17 16.41
N GLU A 95 15.61 -11.07 17.10
CA GLU A 95 15.93 -11.03 18.54
C GLU A 95 14.67 -11.01 19.44
N ARG A 96 13.46 -11.02 18.87
CA ARG A 96 12.22 -11.12 19.66
C ARG A 96 12.12 -12.48 20.32
N SER A 97 11.66 -12.48 21.58
CA SER A 97 11.37 -13.69 22.34
C SER A 97 10.26 -14.50 21.69
N LEU A 98 10.44 -15.82 21.62
CA LEU A 98 9.49 -16.76 21.02
C LEU A 98 8.11 -16.75 21.70
N VAL A 99 8.04 -16.42 22.98
CA VAL A 99 6.77 -16.28 23.72
C VAL A 99 5.86 -15.22 23.08
N SER A 100 6.45 -14.13 22.59
CA SER A 100 5.68 -13.05 21.94
C SER A 100 5.14 -13.45 20.56
N LEU A 101 5.60 -14.57 20.01
CA LEU A 101 5.28 -15.08 18.68
C LEU A 101 4.33 -16.27 18.72
N CYS A 102 3.97 -16.76 19.92
CA CYS A 102 3.04 -17.86 20.14
C CYS A 102 1.68 -17.33 20.67
N PRO A 103 0.78 -16.85 19.78
CA PRO A 103 -0.48 -16.23 20.21
C PRO A 103 -1.51 -17.24 20.72
N ARG A 104 -1.26 -18.54 20.59
CA ARG A 104 -2.22 -19.61 20.94
C ARG A 104 -1.64 -20.60 21.94
N ALA A 105 -2.51 -21.10 22.82
CA ALA A 105 -2.17 -22.23 23.65
C ALA A 105 -1.81 -23.44 22.78
N PRO A 106 -0.76 -24.22 23.14
CA PRO A 106 -0.34 -25.37 22.37
C PRO A 106 -1.39 -26.48 22.45
N VAL A 107 -1.70 -27.08 21.29
CA VAL A 107 -2.52 -28.30 21.24
C VAL A 107 -1.67 -29.45 21.72
N SER A 108 -2.11 -30.12 22.77
CA SER A 108 -1.42 -31.29 23.36
C SER A 108 -2.38 -32.37 23.77
N VAL A 109 -1.90 -33.60 23.69
CA VAL A 109 -2.59 -34.83 24.12
C VAL A 109 -1.64 -35.70 24.93
N THR A 110 -2.18 -36.66 25.66
CA THR A 110 -1.37 -37.69 26.37
C THR A 110 -0.99 -38.84 25.44
N GLY A 111 0.06 -39.60 25.77
CA GLY A 111 0.60 -40.69 24.93
C GLY A 111 -0.41 -41.81 24.60
N GLY A 112 -1.31 -42.15 25.54
CA GLY A 112 -2.37 -43.12 25.30
C GLY A 112 -3.56 -42.65 24.48
N THR A 113 -3.59 -41.38 24.03
CA THR A 113 -4.71 -40.84 23.23
C THR A 113 -4.80 -41.55 21.88
N PRO A 114 -6.00 -42.02 21.44
CA PRO A 114 -6.19 -42.57 20.10
C PRO A 114 -5.85 -41.57 19.00
N LEU A 115 -5.30 -42.05 17.89
CA LEU A 115 -4.96 -41.21 16.74
C LEU A 115 -6.17 -40.40 16.24
N SER A 116 -7.35 -40.99 16.19
CA SER A 116 -8.58 -40.31 15.79
C SER A 116 -8.82 -39.02 16.59
N ALA A 117 -8.70 -39.11 17.93
CA ALA A 117 -8.91 -37.97 18.83
C ALA A 117 -7.81 -36.90 18.67
N ALA A 118 -6.55 -37.30 18.48
CA ALA A 118 -5.45 -36.41 18.26
C ALA A 118 -5.58 -35.67 16.92
N LEU A 119 -5.94 -36.36 15.84
CA LEU A 119 -6.19 -35.80 14.52
C LEU A 119 -7.39 -34.85 14.53
N GLN A 120 -8.44 -35.17 15.26
CA GLN A 120 -9.59 -34.31 15.46
C GLN A 120 -9.17 -33.01 16.17
N ALA A 121 -8.37 -33.10 17.24
CA ALA A 121 -7.85 -31.93 17.94
C ALA A 121 -6.98 -31.02 17.04
N MET A 122 -6.15 -31.62 16.17
CA MET A 122 -5.39 -30.88 15.16
C MET A 122 -6.30 -30.16 14.15
N HIS A 123 -7.33 -30.84 13.67
CA HIS A 123 -8.31 -30.31 12.72
C HIS A 123 -9.08 -29.12 13.30
N ASP A 124 -9.65 -29.30 14.50
CA ASP A 124 -10.49 -28.30 15.18
C ASP A 124 -9.68 -27.04 15.51
N ALA A 125 -8.42 -27.22 15.94
CA ALA A 125 -7.49 -26.12 16.21
C ALA A 125 -6.83 -25.53 14.95
N ARG A 126 -6.99 -26.16 13.77
CA ARG A 126 -6.36 -25.81 12.51
C ARG A 126 -4.84 -25.70 12.61
N VAL A 127 -4.22 -26.69 13.25
CA VAL A 127 -2.76 -26.76 13.43
C VAL A 127 -2.16 -27.93 12.65
N GLY A 128 -0.88 -27.77 12.24
CA GLY A 128 -0.15 -28.81 11.50
C GLY A 128 0.61 -29.79 12.38
N SER A 129 0.53 -29.65 13.70
CA SER A 129 1.20 -30.55 14.67
C SER A 129 0.48 -30.57 16.00
N VAL A 130 0.65 -31.66 16.75
CA VAL A 130 0.18 -31.83 18.12
C VAL A 130 1.35 -32.26 18.98
N ALA A 131 1.48 -31.69 20.17
CA ALA A 131 2.47 -32.09 21.15
C ALA A 131 1.93 -33.24 22.01
N ILE A 132 2.75 -34.21 22.33
CA ILE A 132 2.42 -35.30 23.25
C ILE A 132 3.11 -35.03 24.59
N THR A 133 2.35 -35.02 25.67
CA THR A 133 2.85 -34.71 27.02
C THR A 133 2.49 -35.78 28.02
N ASP A 134 3.20 -35.79 29.15
CA ASP A 134 2.78 -36.53 30.33
C ASP A 134 1.71 -35.74 31.12
N GLU A 135 1.24 -36.30 32.24
CA GLU A 135 0.26 -35.69 33.15
C GLU A 135 0.79 -34.38 33.77
N ALA A 136 2.09 -34.22 33.91
CA ALA A 136 2.75 -33.02 34.40
C ALA A 136 2.99 -31.98 33.31
N ARG A 137 2.45 -32.19 32.07
CA ARG A 137 2.61 -31.37 30.87
C ARG A 137 4.06 -31.30 30.38
N ARG A 138 4.90 -32.25 30.69
CA ARG A 138 6.26 -32.33 30.11
C ARG A 138 6.19 -32.93 28.71
N PRO A 139 6.86 -32.35 27.71
CA PRO A 139 6.80 -32.84 26.34
C PRO A 139 7.52 -34.20 26.20
N LEU A 140 6.81 -35.19 25.69
CA LEU A 140 7.28 -36.55 25.40
C LEU A 140 7.56 -36.76 23.91
N GLY A 141 6.75 -36.12 23.06
CA GLY A 141 6.82 -36.25 21.59
C GLY A 141 6.10 -35.16 20.84
N ILE A 142 6.18 -35.25 19.53
CA ILE A 142 5.42 -34.42 18.58
C ILE A 142 4.93 -35.29 17.43
N LEU A 143 3.72 -35.06 16.93
CA LEU A 143 3.20 -35.62 15.68
C LEU A 143 2.84 -34.49 14.73
N THR A 144 3.35 -34.56 13.49
CA THR A 144 3.09 -33.58 12.44
C THR A 144 2.26 -34.18 11.32
N LEU A 145 1.65 -33.35 10.44
CA LEU A 145 0.93 -33.80 9.24
C LEU A 145 1.80 -34.70 8.34
N LYS A 146 3.11 -34.44 8.29
CA LYS A 146 4.06 -35.29 7.55
C LYS A 146 4.17 -36.69 8.18
N ASP A 147 4.21 -36.76 9.51
CA ASP A 147 4.24 -38.02 10.23
C ASP A 147 2.94 -38.77 10.06
N VAL A 148 1.79 -38.09 10.08
CA VAL A 148 0.47 -38.69 9.82
C VAL A 148 0.46 -39.35 8.43
N LEU A 149 0.96 -38.65 7.39
CA LEU A 149 1.03 -39.25 6.06
C LEU A 149 1.95 -40.48 6.02
N SER A 150 3.16 -40.36 6.56
CA SER A 150 4.22 -41.39 6.42
C SER A 150 4.08 -42.57 7.39
N ARG A 151 3.54 -42.34 8.60
CA ARG A 151 3.51 -43.36 9.67
C ARG A 151 2.11 -43.88 9.97
N VAL A 152 1.04 -43.20 9.54
CA VAL A 152 -0.35 -43.60 9.77
C VAL A 152 -1.03 -43.96 8.45
N THR A 153 -1.11 -43.01 7.50
CA THR A 153 -1.91 -43.18 6.31
C THR A 153 -1.31 -44.20 5.33
N LEU A 154 -0.01 -44.04 4.99
CA LEU A 154 0.64 -44.96 4.05
C LEU A 154 0.79 -46.39 4.56
N PRO A 155 1.10 -46.66 5.87
CA PRO A 155 1.11 -48.00 6.41
C PRO A 155 -0.30 -48.55 6.68
N GLY A 156 -1.37 -47.73 6.65
CA GLY A 156 -2.74 -48.16 6.91
C GLY A 156 -3.02 -48.48 8.39
N LEU A 157 -2.40 -47.72 9.31
CA LEU A 157 -2.59 -47.93 10.76
C LEU A 157 -4.03 -47.61 11.18
N ALA A 158 -4.55 -48.39 12.10
CA ALA A 158 -5.88 -48.19 12.67
C ALA A 158 -5.93 -46.90 13.51
N LEU A 159 -7.03 -46.12 13.41
CA LEU A 159 -7.17 -44.82 14.07
C LEU A 159 -7.42 -44.89 15.58
N ASP A 160 -7.63 -46.07 16.14
CA ASP A 160 -7.69 -46.34 17.56
C ASP A 160 -6.30 -46.59 18.20
N THR A 161 -5.25 -46.70 17.38
CA THR A 161 -3.86 -46.83 17.83
C THR A 161 -3.45 -45.68 18.73
N PRO A 162 -2.78 -45.91 19.88
CA PRO A 162 -2.26 -44.84 20.73
C PRO A 162 -1.19 -44.00 20.02
N ILE A 163 -1.27 -42.67 20.17
CA ILE A 163 -0.40 -41.70 19.45
C ILE A 163 1.09 -41.88 19.78
N GLU A 164 1.40 -42.40 20.97
CA GLU A 164 2.79 -42.63 21.40
C GLU A 164 3.56 -43.60 20.50
N SER A 165 2.84 -44.52 19.81
CA SER A 165 3.43 -45.52 18.91
C SER A 165 3.92 -44.91 17.59
N VAL A 166 3.42 -43.72 17.19
CA VAL A 166 3.73 -43.04 15.91
C VAL A 166 4.35 -41.66 16.09
N MET A 167 4.41 -41.12 17.30
CA MET A 167 5.03 -39.83 17.57
C MET A 167 6.55 -39.83 17.28
N SER A 168 7.10 -38.65 17.06
CA SER A 168 8.55 -38.44 17.14
C SER A 168 8.89 -38.18 18.60
N ALA A 169 9.50 -39.18 19.25
CA ALA A 169 9.92 -39.08 20.64
C ALA A 169 11.12 -38.18 20.86
N GLY A 170 11.28 -37.61 22.05
CA GLY A 170 12.38 -36.72 22.40
C GLY A 170 12.39 -35.42 21.58
N PRO A 171 11.28 -34.65 21.56
CA PRO A 171 11.11 -33.51 20.72
C PRO A 171 12.12 -32.41 21.08
N ILE A 172 12.67 -31.76 20.08
CA ILE A 172 13.58 -30.62 20.28
C ILE A 172 12.78 -29.45 20.83
N SER A 173 13.24 -28.86 21.92
CA SER A 173 12.58 -27.76 22.60
C SER A 173 13.54 -26.62 22.91
N LEU A 174 13.01 -25.41 22.99
CA LEU A 174 13.71 -24.21 23.43
C LEU A 174 12.97 -23.57 24.62
N PRO A 175 13.66 -22.83 25.48
CA PRO A 175 13.00 -22.06 26.53
C PRO A 175 12.16 -20.94 25.92
N THR A 176 11.12 -20.50 26.62
CA THR A 176 10.22 -19.42 26.19
C THR A 176 10.94 -18.08 25.96
N GLY A 177 12.08 -17.86 26.63
CA GLY A 177 12.94 -16.67 26.45
C GLY A 177 13.85 -16.71 25.23
N ALA A 178 13.96 -17.87 24.54
CA ALA A 178 14.78 -17.97 23.32
C ALA A 178 14.26 -17.05 22.21
N THR A 179 15.15 -16.67 21.29
CA THR A 179 14.85 -15.75 20.19
C THR A 179 14.39 -16.47 18.92
N ALA A 180 13.73 -15.74 18.01
CA ALA A 180 13.38 -16.27 16.71
C ALA A 180 14.62 -16.71 15.89
N ARG A 181 15.75 -16.02 16.07
CA ARG A 181 17.06 -16.40 15.49
C ARG A 181 17.51 -17.78 15.96
N GLU A 182 17.45 -18.01 17.28
CA GLU A 182 17.83 -19.31 17.86
C GLU A 182 16.92 -20.43 17.36
N ALA A 183 15.61 -20.16 17.25
CA ALA A 183 14.66 -21.13 16.71
C ALA A 183 14.97 -21.48 15.24
N LEU A 184 15.23 -20.50 14.39
CA LEU A 184 15.59 -20.73 12.97
C LEU A 184 16.88 -21.57 12.85
N LEU A 185 17.91 -21.22 13.62
CA LEU A 185 19.17 -21.95 13.63
C LEU A 185 19.00 -23.39 14.13
N THR A 186 18.16 -23.58 15.15
CA THR A 186 17.88 -24.91 15.70
C THR A 186 17.09 -25.76 14.70
N MET A 187 16.06 -25.20 14.05
CA MET A 187 15.30 -25.88 12.99
C MET A 187 16.20 -26.29 11.81
N ALA A 188 17.07 -25.36 11.35
CA ALA A 188 18.00 -25.63 10.27
C ALA A 188 19.02 -26.71 10.65
N ARG A 189 19.59 -26.65 11.85
CA ARG A 189 20.59 -27.63 12.34
C ARG A 189 20.05 -29.04 12.43
N HIS A 190 18.80 -29.17 12.84
CA HIS A 190 18.15 -30.46 13.05
C HIS A 190 17.23 -30.91 11.91
N SER A 191 17.12 -30.09 10.83
CA SER A 191 16.22 -30.35 9.68
C SER A 191 14.76 -30.58 10.10
N ILE A 192 14.28 -29.80 11.07
CA ILE A 192 12.91 -29.86 11.61
C ILE A 192 12.16 -28.58 11.30
N HIS A 193 10.82 -28.68 11.20
CA HIS A 193 9.93 -27.56 10.87
C HIS A 193 9.05 -27.13 12.05
N HIS A 194 9.19 -27.78 13.21
CA HIS A 194 8.44 -27.48 14.43
C HIS A 194 9.37 -27.60 15.64
N LEU A 195 9.23 -26.68 16.58
CA LEU A 195 9.91 -26.66 17.87
C LEU A 195 8.89 -26.54 19.00
N LEU A 196 9.15 -27.22 20.11
CA LEU A 196 8.38 -27.04 21.34
C LEU A 196 9.00 -25.93 22.18
N LEU A 197 8.17 -25.10 22.80
CA LEU A 197 8.62 -24.13 23.80
C LEU A 197 8.31 -24.67 25.19
N VAL A 198 9.27 -24.55 26.08
CA VAL A 198 9.16 -25.01 27.46
C VAL A 198 9.39 -23.88 28.45
N ALA A 199 8.57 -23.87 29.51
CA ALA A 199 8.76 -23.04 30.68
C ALA A 199 8.74 -23.98 31.90
N ASP A 200 9.79 -23.92 32.70
CA ASP A 200 9.93 -24.79 33.89
C ASP A 200 9.73 -26.29 33.57
N GLY A 201 10.24 -26.74 32.42
CA GLY A 201 10.15 -28.11 31.92
C GLY A 201 8.75 -28.53 31.41
N LYS A 202 7.77 -27.62 31.40
CA LYS A 202 6.40 -27.86 30.91
C LYS A 202 6.19 -27.23 29.55
N LEU A 203 5.33 -27.82 28.73
CA LEU A 203 4.97 -27.30 27.42
C LEU A 203 4.28 -25.95 27.56
N ALA A 204 4.88 -24.92 26.94
CA ALA A 204 4.39 -23.56 26.93
C ALA A 204 3.89 -23.13 25.53
N GLY A 205 4.42 -23.74 24.45
CA GLY A 205 4.05 -23.38 23.09
C GLY A 205 4.58 -24.37 22.06
N VAL A 206 4.08 -24.24 20.83
CA VAL A 206 4.62 -24.89 19.63
C VAL A 206 4.84 -23.80 18.59
N ILE A 207 6.02 -23.76 17.99
CA ILE A 207 6.34 -22.83 16.93
C ILE A 207 6.74 -23.61 15.68
N SER A 208 6.24 -23.19 14.53
CA SER A 208 6.58 -23.75 13.24
C SER A 208 7.51 -22.84 12.44
N GLU A 209 8.21 -23.41 11.47
CA GLU A 209 8.99 -22.64 10.48
C GLU A 209 8.12 -21.58 9.78
N LYS A 210 6.84 -21.91 9.52
CA LYS A 210 5.87 -20.97 8.92
C LYS A 210 5.62 -19.76 9.83
N ASP A 211 5.57 -19.94 11.15
CA ASP A 211 5.39 -18.85 12.11
C ASP A 211 6.63 -17.94 12.13
N LEU A 212 7.83 -18.52 12.05
CA LEU A 212 9.09 -17.78 11.96
C LEU A 212 9.25 -17.04 10.62
N PHE A 213 8.82 -17.65 9.51
CA PHE A 213 8.77 -16.96 8.22
C PHE A 213 7.69 -15.88 8.13
N ALA A 214 6.61 -16.00 8.93
CA ALA A 214 5.62 -14.93 9.04
C ALA A 214 6.22 -13.66 9.69
N ILE A 215 7.22 -13.81 10.56
CA ILE A 215 8.02 -12.69 11.10
C ILE A 215 8.84 -12.02 9.98
N LYS A 216 9.36 -12.81 9.06
CA LYS A 216 10.14 -12.36 7.89
C LYS A 216 9.28 -11.78 6.77
N ARG A 217 8.01 -12.23 6.68
CA ARG A 217 7.04 -11.78 5.69
C ARG A 217 5.81 -11.23 6.42
N MET A 218 5.74 -9.90 6.57
CA MET A 218 4.44 -9.27 6.78
C MET A 218 3.61 -9.54 5.53
N SER A 219 2.73 -10.53 5.62
CA SER A 219 1.89 -10.89 4.48
C SER A 219 0.65 -10.01 4.47
N VAL A 220 0.22 -9.63 3.28
CA VAL A 220 -1.07 -8.94 3.07
C VAL A 220 -2.20 -9.68 3.79
N GLN A 221 -2.20 -11.02 3.75
CA GLN A 221 -3.19 -11.87 4.43
C GLN A 221 -3.15 -11.73 5.95
N GLY A 222 -1.95 -11.65 6.54
CA GLY A 222 -1.79 -11.47 7.99
C GLY A 222 -2.33 -10.12 8.47
N ILE A 223 -2.02 -9.05 7.75
CA ILE A 223 -2.53 -7.70 8.04
C ILE A 223 -4.06 -7.65 7.86
N THR A 224 -4.60 -8.20 6.77
CA THR A 224 -6.05 -8.25 6.53
C THR A 224 -6.77 -9.03 7.63
N ALA A 225 -6.22 -10.16 8.07
CA ALA A 225 -6.79 -10.95 9.18
C ALA A 225 -6.71 -10.20 10.52
N ALA A 226 -5.60 -9.48 10.78
CA ALA A 226 -5.45 -8.65 11.98
C ALA A 226 -6.47 -7.50 12.02
N ILE A 227 -6.70 -6.84 10.88
CA ILE A 227 -7.73 -5.80 10.75
C ILE A 227 -9.12 -6.38 11.01
N ALA A 228 -9.47 -7.49 10.34
CA ALA A 228 -10.80 -8.11 10.49
C ALA A 228 -11.07 -8.59 11.93
N GLY A 229 -10.03 -9.07 12.62
CA GLY A 229 -10.13 -9.52 14.02
C GLY A 229 -9.94 -8.43 15.06
N ALA A 230 -9.68 -7.17 14.67
CA ALA A 230 -9.48 -6.06 15.61
C ALA A 230 -10.77 -5.80 16.41
N GLY A 231 -10.67 -5.84 17.74
CA GLY A 231 -11.77 -5.54 18.65
C GLY A 231 -11.76 -4.13 19.21
N ASP A 232 -10.67 -3.40 19.01
CA ASP A 232 -10.43 -2.06 19.55
C ASP A 232 -9.55 -1.21 18.62
N ILE A 233 -9.43 0.07 18.95
CA ILE A 233 -8.63 1.05 18.19
C ILE A 233 -7.13 0.72 18.30
N GLU A 234 -6.65 0.23 19.42
CA GLU A 234 -5.25 -0.16 19.64
C GLU A 234 -4.82 -1.28 18.69
N ALA A 235 -5.70 -2.24 18.43
CA ALA A 235 -5.45 -3.29 17.42
C ALA A 235 -5.36 -2.72 16.01
N LEU A 236 -6.23 -1.76 15.65
CA LEU A 236 -6.17 -1.06 14.37
C LEU A 236 -4.93 -0.17 14.22
N GLN A 237 -4.48 0.48 15.29
CA GLN A 237 -3.20 1.23 15.30
C GLN A 237 -2.00 0.32 15.00
N ARG A 238 -1.99 -0.90 15.56
CA ARG A 238 -0.94 -1.88 15.23
C ARG A 238 -0.99 -2.25 13.76
N ALA A 239 -2.18 -2.53 13.23
CA ALA A 239 -2.39 -2.84 11.82
C ALA A 239 -1.96 -1.69 10.89
N GLY A 240 -2.24 -0.43 11.26
CA GLY A 240 -1.78 0.75 10.52
C GLY A 240 -0.25 0.84 10.42
N ARG A 241 0.46 0.56 11.53
CA ARG A 241 1.93 0.47 11.51
C ARG A 241 2.43 -0.68 10.64
N ASP A 242 1.74 -1.82 10.66
CA ASP A 242 2.10 -2.98 9.83
C ASP A 242 1.89 -2.70 8.34
N ILE A 243 0.83 -1.97 7.97
CA ILE A 243 0.61 -1.49 6.58
C ILE A 243 1.78 -0.61 6.13
N ALA A 244 2.15 0.39 6.93
CA ALA A 244 3.25 1.29 6.61
C ALA A 244 4.58 0.53 6.44
N ALA A 245 4.88 -0.40 7.33
CA ALA A 245 6.10 -1.20 7.27
C ALA A 245 6.08 -2.17 6.06
N LEU A 246 4.94 -2.78 5.72
CA LEU A 246 4.78 -3.58 4.50
C LEU A 246 5.04 -2.74 3.24
N ALA A 247 4.48 -1.54 3.19
CA ALA A 247 4.61 -0.63 2.06
C ALA A 247 6.09 -0.20 1.85
N HIS A 248 6.80 0.12 2.93
CA HIS A 248 8.24 0.42 2.87
C HIS A 248 9.05 -0.77 2.33
N ASN A 249 8.75 -1.98 2.79
CA ASN A 249 9.44 -3.19 2.34
C ASN A 249 9.20 -3.47 0.85
N LEU A 250 7.96 -3.35 0.39
CA LEU A 250 7.60 -3.58 -1.01
C LEU A 250 8.21 -2.52 -1.93
N LEU A 251 8.27 -1.26 -1.48
CA LEU A 251 8.94 -0.18 -2.20
C LEU A 251 10.44 -0.45 -2.34
N ALA A 252 11.10 -0.88 -1.26
CA ALA A 252 12.52 -1.24 -1.27
C ALA A 252 12.83 -2.44 -2.19
N GLN A 253 11.86 -3.36 -2.35
CA GLN A 253 11.96 -4.50 -3.28
C GLN A 253 11.69 -4.11 -4.74
N GLY A 254 11.41 -2.83 -5.03
CA GLY A 254 11.17 -2.33 -6.37
C GLY A 254 9.77 -2.63 -6.91
N MET A 255 8.76 -2.81 -6.05
CA MET A 255 7.38 -2.94 -6.50
C MET A 255 6.95 -1.70 -7.28
N ARG A 256 6.19 -1.90 -8.35
CA ARG A 256 5.66 -0.79 -9.17
C ARG A 256 4.73 0.10 -8.33
N ALA A 257 4.88 1.40 -8.46
CA ALA A 257 4.14 2.38 -7.68
C ALA A 257 2.61 2.22 -7.78
N GLU A 258 2.09 1.93 -8.98
CA GLU A 258 0.65 1.68 -9.21
C GLU A 258 0.12 0.51 -8.37
N THR A 259 0.83 -0.63 -8.40
CA THR A 259 0.45 -1.82 -7.61
C THR A 259 0.60 -1.57 -6.11
N LEU A 260 1.64 -0.83 -5.71
CA LEU A 260 1.88 -0.49 -4.32
C LEU A 260 0.80 0.44 -3.76
N THR A 261 0.44 1.51 -4.47
CA THR A 261 -0.59 2.45 -4.03
C THR A 261 -1.98 1.80 -3.98
N GLU A 262 -2.31 0.94 -4.95
CA GLU A 262 -3.56 0.18 -4.95
C GLU A 262 -3.63 -0.78 -3.75
N LEU A 263 -2.53 -1.48 -3.44
CA LEU A 263 -2.44 -2.35 -2.27
C LEU A 263 -2.59 -1.58 -0.96
N ILE A 264 -1.86 -0.47 -0.80
CA ILE A 264 -1.96 0.40 0.38
C ILE A 264 -3.39 0.90 0.54
N ALA A 265 -3.99 1.46 -0.52
CA ALA A 265 -5.36 1.97 -0.49
C ALA A 265 -6.37 0.87 -0.11
N THR A 266 -6.19 -0.37 -0.62
CA THR A 266 -7.05 -1.50 -0.28
C THR A 266 -6.96 -1.86 1.20
N LEU A 267 -5.75 -1.91 1.78
CA LEU A 267 -5.56 -2.21 3.20
C LEU A 267 -6.09 -1.08 4.09
N ASN A 268 -5.89 0.17 3.69
CA ASN A 268 -6.44 1.34 4.39
C ASN A 268 -7.97 1.33 4.35
N ASP A 269 -8.58 0.92 3.23
CA ASP A 269 -10.03 0.74 3.13
C ASP A 269 -10.55 -0.31 4.13
N HIS A 270 -9.86 -1.44 4.24
CA HIS A 270 -10.22 -2.47 5.22
C HIS A 270 -10.13 -1.94 6.66
N LEU A 271 -9.08 -1.19 6.97
CA LEU A 271 -8.89 -0.58 8.28
C LEU A 271 -10.00 0.43 8.58
N THR A 272 -10.29 1.33 7.64
CA THR A 272 -11.35 2.34 7.77
C THR A 272 -12.71 1.70 7.94
N ARG A 273 -13.05 0.68 7.14
CA ARG A 273 -14.30 -0.08 7.27
C ARG A 273 -14.43 -0.72 8.64
N ARG A 274 -13.36 -1.36 9.12
CA ARG A 274 -13.38 -1.99 10.44
C ARG A 274 -13.54 -1.01 11.58
N LEU A 275 -12.88 0.16 11.50
CA LEU A 275 -13.06 1.24 12.45
C LEU A 275 -14.51 1.75 12.46
N ILE A 276 -15.11 1.93 11.28
CA ILE A 276 -16.51 2.33 11.16
C ILE A 276 -17.42 1.27 11.81
N ASP A 277 -17.18 -0.03 11.57
CA ASP A 277 -17.94 -1.12 12.21
C ASP A 277 -17.88 -1.07 13.74
N LEU A 278 -16.69 -0.80 14.31
CA LEU A 278 -16.50 -0.68 15.76
C LEU A 278 -17.28 0.51 16.34
N GLU A 279 -17.22 1.65 15.65
CA GLU A 279 -17.91 2.86 16.09
C GLU A 279 -19.44 2.75 15.96
N ILE A 280 -19.95 2.14 14.88
CA ILE A 280 -21.39 1.90 14.69
C ILE A 280 -21.91 0.92 15.75
N GLY A 281 -21.15 -0.12 16.06
CA GLY A 281 -21.52 -1.12 17.08
C GLY A 281 -21.70 -0.49 18.48
N ALA A 282 -21.05 0.66 18.73
CA ALA A 282 -21.16 1.41 19.98
C ALA A 282 -22.26 2.48 19.98
N LEU A 283 -22.91 2.76 18.85
CA LEU A 283 -23.88 3.83 18.66
C LEU A 283 -25.21 3.26 18.18
N GLN A 284 -26.32 3.81 18.71
CA GLN A 284 -27.66 3.59 18.15
C GLN A 284 -27.86 4.55 16.98
N LEU A 285 -27.47 4.14 15.78
CA LEU A 285 -27.69 4.94 14.59
C LEU A 285 -29.13 4.84 14.11
N PRO A 286 -29.73 5.94 13.62
CA PRO A 286 -31.02 5.92 12.94
C PRO A 286 -31.00 4.99 11.73
N GLN A 287 -32.14 4.40 11.37
CA GLN A 287 -32.30 3.57 10.17
C GLN A 287 -32.32 4.41 8.88
N ALA A 288 -31.42 5.39 8.76
CA ALA A 288 -31.29 6.21 7.56
C ALA A 288 -30.24 5.65 6.62
N LYS A 289 -30.41 5.86 5.32
CA LYS A 289 -29.42 5.51 4.31
C LYS A 289 -28.30 6.56 4.34
N TRP A 290 -27.07 6.14 4.53
CA TRP A 290 -25.90 7.00 4.46
C TRP A 290 -24.71 6.27 3.86
N CYS A 291 -23.76 7.03 3.32
CA CYS A 291 -22.52 6.49 2.75
C CYS A 291 -21.34 7.35 3.13
N TRP A 292 -20.29 6.70 3.66
CA TRP A 292 -18.97 7.30 3.82
C TRP A 292 -18.27 7.32 2.48
N MET A 293 -17.84 8.49 2.04
CA MET A 293 -17.15 8.70 0.78
C MET A 293 -15.68 9.00 1.04
N ALA A 294 -14.79 8.26 0.38
CA ALA A 294 -13.39 8.59 0.26
C ALA A 294 -13.19 9.62 -0.86
N LEU A 295 -12.34 10.62 -0.64
CA LEU A 295 -12.11 11.73 -1.57
C LEU A 295 -10.64 11.80 -2.00
N GLY A 296 -10.30 12.69 -2.90
CA GLY A 296 -8.92 12.99 -3.29
C GLY A 296 -8.11 11.75 -3.70
N SER A 297 -6.92 11.58 -3.13
CA SER A 297 -6.05 10.42 -3.40
C SER A 297 -6.65 9.11 -2.89
N GLU A 298 -7.39 9.14 -1.79
CA GLU A 298 -8.12 8.00 -1.25
C GLU A 298 -9.24 7.58 -2.20
N GLY A 299 -10.02 8.54 -2.71
CA GLY A 299 -11.06 8.32 -3.72
C GLY A 299 -10.51 7.75 -5.04
N ARG A 300 -9.25 8.02 -5.36
CA ARG A 300 -8.58 7.49 -6.55
C ARG A 300 -7.86 6.16 -6.34
N MET A 301 -7.79 5.61 -5.13
CA MET A 301 -6.97 4.43 -4.77
C MET A 301 -5.46 4.70 -5.00
N GLU A 302 -5.02 5.93 -4.78
CA GLU A 302 -3.65 6.39 -5.04
C GLU A 302 -2.97 6.93 -3.78
N GLN A 303 -3.38 6.45 -2.61
CA GLN A 303 -2.77 6.82 -1.34
C GLN A 303 -1.30 6.40 -1.28
N THR A 304 -0.48 7.25 -0.68
CA THR A 304 0.93 6.99 -0.41
C THR A 304 1.15 6.72 1.09
N LEU A 305 2.40 6.58 1.50
CA LEU A 305 2.78 6.28 2.90
C LEU A 305 2.42 7.40 3.89
N ALA A 306 2.32 8.63 3.43
CA ALA A 306 1.96 9.79 4.25
C ALA A 306 0.77 10.49 3.58
N THR A 307 -0.43 10.05 3.91
CA THR A 307 -1.68 10.59 3.37
C THR A 307 -2.55 11.05 4.54
N ASP A 308 -2.99 12.31 4.50
CA ASP A 308 -4.01 12.84 5.40
C ASP A 308 -5.40 12.33 5.00
N GLN A 309 -6.36 12.56 5.86
CA GLN A 309 -7.73 12.13 5.66
C GLN A 309 -8.45 13.08 4.70
N ASP A 310 -9.06 12.55 3.65
CA ASP A 310 -10.00 13.26 2.78
C ASP A 310 -11.28 12.43 2.66
N ASN A 311 -12.33 12.81 3.39
CA ASN A 311 -13.58 12.06 3.42
C ASN A 311 -14.82 12.95 3.60
N ALA A 312 -15.98 12.39 3.27
CA ALA A 312 -17.27 13.07 3.40
C ALA A 312 -18.40 12.08 3.66
N LEU A 313 -19.54 12.58 4.09
CA LEU A 313 -20.78 11.83 4.22
C LEU A 313 -21.84 12.30 3.22
N ILE A 314 -22.52 11.34 2.61
CA ILE A 314 -23.74 11.54 1.86
C ILE A 314 -24.87 10.73 2.51
N PHE A 315 -26.04 11.30 2.69
CA PHE A 315 -27.15 10.59 3.30
C PHE A 315 -28.49 10.94 2.64
N ALA A 316 -29.48 10.06 2.86
CA ALA A 316 -30.85 10.26 2.43
C ALA A 316 -31.76 10.07 3.66
N PRO A 317 -32.47 11.14 4.11
CA PRO A 317 -33.44 11.02 5.19
C PRO A 317 -34.64 10.16 4.74
N GLY A 318 -35.23 9.44 5.68
CA GLY A 318 -36.51 8.77 5.50
C GLY A 318 -37.70 9.75 5.51
N ASN A 319 -38.89 9.25 5.19
CA ASN A 319 -40.09 10.09 5.28
C ASN A 319 -40.40 10.47 6.73
N GLY A 320 -40.33 11.76 7.03
CA GLY A 320 -40.62 12.30 8.36
C GLY A 320 -39.41 12.41 9.30
N ASP A 321 -38.19 12.06 8.84
CA ASP A 321 -36.99 12.25 9.60
C ASP A 321 -36.64 13.75 9.76
N ASP A 322 -36.17 14.12 10.94
CA ASP A 322 -35.53 15.41 11.15
C ASP A 322 -34.11 15.37 10.55
N VAL A 323 -33.94 16.09 9.44
CA VAL A 323 -32.68 16.12 8.67
C VAL A 323 -31.53 16.64 9.50
N GLU A 324 -31.75 17.67 10.32
CA GLU A 324 -30.68 18.28 11.13
C GLU A 324 -30.31 17.38 12.32
N ALA A 325 -31.25 16.76 13.00
CA ALA A 325 -30.97 15.80 14.07
C ALA A 325 -30.19 14.57 13.53
N LEU A 326 -30.55 14.10 12.31
CA LEU A 326 -29.83 13.03 11.64
C LEU A 326 -28.39 13.47 11.27
N ARG A 327 -28.23 14.68 10.74
CA ARG A 327 -26.93 15.26 10.40
C ARG A 327 -26.03 15.37 11.63
N GLU A 328 -26.52 15.89 12.73
CA GLU A 328 -25.79 16.00 14.01
C GLU A 328 -25.31 14.64 14.50
N THR A 329 -26.17 13.63 14.43
CA THR A 329 -25.83 12.25 14.79
C THR A 329 -24.71 11.68 13.90
N LEU A 330 -24.81 11.87 12.59
CA LEU A 330 -23.79 11.41 11.62
C LEU A 330 -22.46 12.16 11.79
N ILE A 331 -22.49 13.47 12.09
CA ILE A 331 -21.28 14.27 12.38
C ILE A 331 -20.62 13.80 13.68
N ALA A 332 -21.40 13.50 14.73
CA ALA A 332 -20.84 12.98 15.98
C ALA A 332 -20.15 11.63 15.77
N MET A 333 -20.76 10.73 15.01
CA MET A 333 -20.13 9.48 14.56
C MET A 333 -18.85 9.74 13.75
N ALA A 334 -18.92 10.60 12.75
CA ALA A 334 -17.79 10.92 11.88
C ALA A 334 -16.61 11.51 12.64
N ARG A 335 -16.86 12.30 13.68
CA ARG A 335 -15.82 12.87 14.54
C ARG A 335 -15.03 11.77 15.26
N ARG A 336 -15.71 10.77 15.79
CA ARG A 336 -15.07 9.62 16.45
C ARG A 336 -14.25 8.81 15.45
N ILE A 337 -14.80 8.59 14.25
CA ILE A 337 -14.10 7.87 13.18
C ILE A 337 -12.84 8.64 12.72
N ASN A 338 -12.94 9.96 12.48
CA ASN A 338 -11.78 10.75 12.09
C ASN A 338 -10.69 10.77 13.17
N GLN A 339 -11.06 10.84 14.46
CA GLN A 339 -10.12 10.73 15.58
C GLN A 339 -9.49 9.33 15.66
N GLY A 340 -10.25 8.28 15.43
CA GLY A 340 -9.76 6.91 15.37
C GLY A 340 -8.79 6.69 14.21
N LEU A 341 -9.07 7.26 13.03
CA LEU A 341 -8.17 7.23 11.88
C LEU A 341 -6.86 7.99 12.17
N ASP A 342 -6.94 9.17 12.82
CA ASP A 342 -5.75 9.92 13.24
C ASP A 342 -4.86 9.08 14.16
N ALA A 343 -5.46 8.42 15.13
CA ALA A 343 -4.77 7.50 16.02
C ALA A 343 -4.14 6.30 15.28
N CYS A 344 -4.74 5.85 14.17
CA CYS A 344 -4.22 4.78 13.31
C CYS A 344 -3.11 5.23 12.34
N GLY A 345 -2.75 6.51 12.32
CA GLY A 345 -1.66 7.05 11.50
C GLY A 345 -2.12 7.78 10.24
N PHE A 346 -3.40 8.15 10.15
CA PHE A 346 -3.95 9.00 9.09
C PHE A 346 -4.25 10.40 9.65
N PRO A 347 -3.32 11.36 9.57
CA PRO A 347 -3.47 12.68 10.17
C PRO A 347 -4.75 13.38 9.71
N LEU A 348 -5.34 14.17 10.61
CA LEU A 348 -6.47 15.02 10.29
C LEU A 348 -6.12 15.99 9.15
N CYS A 349 -7.02 16.17 8.20
CA CYS A 349 -6.82 17.07 7.07
C CYS A 349 -6.76 18.53 7.56
N LYS A 350 -5.66 19.23 7.24
CA LYS A 350 -5.48 20.66 7.58
C LYS A 350 -6.52 21.56 6.91
N GLY A 351 -7.05 21.14 5.77
CA GLY A 351 -8.13 21.82 5.05
C GLY A 351 -9.52 21.51 5.60
N PHE A 352 -9.64 20.73 6.68
CA PHE A 352 -10.90 20.28 7.26
C PHE A 352 -11.84 19.59 6.25
N ILE A 353 -11.29 18.88 5.27
CA ILE A 353 -12.04 18.09 4.30
C ILE A 353 -12.29 16.70 4.90
N MET A 354 -13.17 16.67 5.88
CA MET A 354 -13.51 15.48 6.66
C MET A 354 -15.01 15.37 6.90
N ALA A 355 -15.52 14.17 7.00
CA ALA A 355 -16.93 13.85 7.23
C ALA A 355 -17.48 14.46 8.55
N SER A 356 -16.60 14.72 9.51
CA SER A 356 -16.94 15.42 10.77
C SER A 356 -17.18 16.92 10.62
N ASN A 357 -16.87 17.50 9.45
CA ASN A 357 -17.18 18.89 9.15
C ASN A 357 -18.62 18.98 8.60
N PRO A 358 -19.51 19.81 9.19
CA PRO A 358 -20.89 19.96 8.72
C PRO A 358 -21.02 20.33 7.23
N LYS A 359 -20.01 21.02 6.67
CA LYS A 359 -19.97 21.37 5.24
C LYS A 359 -19.90 20.15 4.31
N TRP A 360 -19.47 19.00 4.83
CA TRP A 360 -19.21 17.77 4.05
C TRP A 360 -20.05 16.58 4.52
N CYS A 361 -21.05 16.82 5.36
CA CYS A 361 -22.08 15.85 5.75
C CYS A 361 -23.42 16.33 5.19
N LEU A 362 -23.72 15.96 3.96
CA LEU A 362 -24.82 16.54 3.18
C LEU A 362 -25.76 15.47 2.63
N THR A 363 -27.03 15.84 2.42
CA THR A 363 -27.96 15.02 1.66
C THR A 363 -27.57 14.96 0.18
N VAL A 364 -28.17 14.02 -0.58
CA VAL A 364 -27.94 13.90 -2.03
C VAL A 364 -28.24 15.22 -2.75
N ASP A 365 -29.35 15.88 -2.41
CA ASP A 365 -29.77 17.12 -3.07
C ASP A 365 -28.87 18.31 -2.68
N GLU A 366 -28.39 18.38 -1.44
CA GLU A 366 -27.44 19.38 -1.02
C GLU A 366 -26.08 19.18 -1.72
N TRP A 367 -25.62 17.94 -1.90
CA TRP A 367 -24.42 17.65 -2.70
C TRP A 367 -24.57 18.09 -4.15
N ARG A 368 -25.74 17.84 -4.77
CA ARG A 368 -26.06 18.32 -6.13
C ARG A 368 -26.04 19.84 -6.19
N ALA A 369 -26.63 20.52 -5.21
CA ALA A 369 -26.64 21.98 -5.13
C ALA A 369 -25.23 22.52 -4.95
N GLN A 370 -24.40 21.89 -4.08
CA GLN A 370 -23.02 22.28 -3.85
C GLN A 370 -22.15 22.12 -5.10
N PHE A 371 -22.26 20.99 -5.79
CA PHE A 371 -21.52 20.74 -7.04
C PHE A 371 -21.99 21.65 -8.17
N SER A 372 -23.32 21.94 -8.25
CA SER A 372 -23.84 22.92 -9.21
C SER A 372 -23.21 24.29 -8.99
N ARG A 373 -23.15 24.79 -7.75
CA ARG A 373 -22.51 26.07 -7.43
C ARG A 373 -21.05 26.11 -7.92
N TRP A 374 -20.28 25.07 -7.66
CA TRP A 374 -18.89 25.00 -8.12
C TRP A 374 -18.76 25.01 -9.65
N ILE A 375 -19.60 24.22 -10.34
CA ILE A 375 -19.60 24.12 -11.80
C ILE A 375 -20.05 25.44 -12.44
N ASP A 376 -21.03 26.09 -11.87
CA ASP A 376 -21.64 27.30 -12.45
C ASP A 376 -20.81 28.56 -12.12
N ALA A 377 -20.18 28.66 -10.97
CA ALA A 377 -19.28 29.75 -10.60
C ALA A 377 -17.90 29.61 -11.27
N GLY A 378 -17.24 28.47 -11.09
CA GLY A 378 -15.94 28.16 -11.70
C GLY A 378 -14.79 29.07 -11.29
N GLY A 379 -14.86 29.63 -10.08
CA GLY A 379 -13.79 30.46 -9.51
C GLY A 379 -12.64 29.60 -8.97
N PRO A 380 -11.55 30.21 -8.47
CA PRO A 380 -10.36 29.48 -7.99
C PRO A 380 -10.66 28.53 -6.85
N GLU A 381 -11.49 28.92 -5.88
CA GLU A 381 -11.89 28.07 -4.73
C GLU A 381 -12.78 26.92 -5.17
N GLU A 382 -13.74 27.18 -6.07
CA GLU A 382 -14.63 26.16 -6.62
C GLU A 382 -13.86 25.13 -7.45
N LEU A 383 -12.87 25.56 -8.22
CA LEU A 383 -12.02 24.66 -8.99
C LEU A 383 -11.10 23.82 -8.10
N LEU A 384 -10.59 24.40 -6.99
CA LEU A 384 -9.83 23.66 -5.99
C LEU A 384 -10.71 22.58 -5.34
N ASN A 385 -11.90 22.94 -4.88
CA ASN A 385 -12.84 21.99 -4.31
C ASN A 385 -13.23 20.90 -5.30
N ALA A 386 -13.53 21.25 -6.54
CA ALA A 386 -13.82 20.29 -7.60
C ALA A 386 -12.66 19.30 -7.84
N SER A 387 -11.40 19.74 -7.69
CA SER A 387 -10.24 18.87 -7.85
C SER A 387 -10.11 17.79 -6.76
N ILE A 388 -10.71 18.01 -5.59
CA ILE A 388 -10.70 17.09 -4.46
C ILE A 388 -11.97 16.24 -4.47
N PHE A 389 -13.13 16.92 -4.49
CA PHE A 389 -14.42 16.27 -4.28
C PHE A 389 -14.93 15.50 -5.50
N PHE A 390 -14.51 15.80 -6.72
CA PHE A 390 -14.92 15.02 -7.90
C PHE A 390 -14.21 13.67 -8.00
N ASP A 391 -13.26 13.40 -7.12
CA ASP A 391 -12.59 12.11 -7.01
C ASP A 391 -13.22 11.23 -5.91
N PHE A 392 -14.50 11.44 -5.56
CA PHE A 392 -15.17 10.65 -4.54
C PHE A 392 -15.46 9.21 -4.98
N ARG A 393 -15.47 8.28 -4.04
CA ARG A 393 -16.01 6.92 -4.19
C ARG A 393 -16.66 6.46 -2.89
N PRO A 394 -17.66 5.54 -2.98
CA PRO A 394 -18.22 4.93 -1.78
C PRO A 394 -17.19 4.05 -1.10
N LEU A 395 -17.05 4.15 0.22
CA LEU A 395 -16.19 3.30 1.00
C LEU A 395 -16.98 2.42 1.95
N TYR A 396 -18.04 2.96 2.60
CA TYR A 396 -18.86 2.23 3.55
C TYR A 396 -20.32 2.71 3.50
N GLY A 397 -21.27 1.82 3.78
CA GLY A 397 -22.71 2.13 3.80
C GLY A 397 -23.38 1.97 2.44
N GLU A 398 -24.41 2.81 2.16
CA GLU A 398 -25.26 2.71 0.96
C GLU A 398 -24.57 3.31 -0.28
N ALA A 399 -23.85 2.48 -1.00
CA ALA A 399 -23.08 2.88 -2.18
C ALA A 399 -23.94 3.49 -3.30
N ALA A 400 -25.22 3.17 -3.36
CA ALA A 400 -26.15 3.70 -4.38
C ALA A 400 -26.25 5.22 -4.33
N LEU A 401 -26.17 5.85 -3.14
CA LEU A 401 -26.20 7.31 -2.98
C LEU A 401 -25.03 8.00 -3.70
N ALA A 402 -23.84 7.46 -3.53
CA ALA A 402 -22.64 7.97 -4.21
C ALA A 402 -22.69 7.69 -5.72
N ALA A 403 -23.20 6.53 -6.15
CA ALA A 403 -23.34 6.19 -7.56
C ALA A 403 -24.34 7.13 -8.28
N GLU A 404 -25.45 7.45 -7.64
CA GLU A 404 -26.43 8.42 -8.12
C GLU A 404 -25.83 9.80 -8.30
N LEU A 405 -25.11 10.30 -7.27
CA LEU A 405 -24.40 11.57 -7.32
C LEU A 405 -23.36 11.59 -8.45
N ARG A 406 -22.61 10.47 -8.65
CA ARG A 406 -21.62 10.33 -9.73
C ARG A 406 -22.25 10.44 -11.11
N THR A 407 -23.35 9.73 -11.33
CA THR A 407 -24.08 9.75 -12.60
C THR A 407 -24.56 11.17 -12.91
N TRP A 408 -25.18 11.82 -11.93
CA TRP A 408 -25.65 13.19 -12.05
C TRP A 408 -24.49 14.17 -12.35
N LEU A 409 -23.39 14.08 -11.60
CA LEU A 409 -22.20 14.94 -11.78
C LEU A 409 -21.64 14.81 -13.21
N THR A 410 -21.48 13.58 -13.69
CA THR A 410 -20.92 13.32 -15.01
C THR A 410 -21.80 13.95 -16.11
N ALA A 411 -23.10 13.78 -16.01
CA ALA A 411 -24.06 14.39 -16.96
C ALA A 411 -24.04 15.94 -16.89
N LYS A 412 -23.98 16.52 -15.70
CA LYS A 412 -23.93 17.98 -15.49
C LYS A 412 -22.69 18.60 -16.11
N ILE A 413 -21.51 17.95 -15.99
CA ILE A 413 -20.24 18.45 -16.54
C ILE A 413 -20.20 18.28 -18.06
N GLN A 414 -20.70 17.17 -18.62
CA GLN A 414 -20.77 17.00 -20.09
C GLN A 414 -21.55 18.12 -20.74
N GLY A 415 -22.58 18.64 -20.09
CA GLY A 415 -23.37 19.78 -20.57
C GLY A 415 -22.71 21.15 -20.36
N ASN A 416 -21.48 21.22 -19.78
CA ASN A 416 -20.83 22.50 -19.43
C ASN A 416 -19.38 22.60 -19.95
N PRO A 417 -19.16 22.86 -21.25
CA PRO A 417 -17.81 23.03 -21.84
C PRO A 417 -17.02 24.18 -21.21
N ARG A 418 -17.70 25.21 -20.72
CA ARG A 418 -17.07 26.36 -20.05
C ARG A 418 -16.30 25.87 -18.81
N PHE A 419 -16.95 25.05 -17.96
CA PHE A 419 -16.34 24.55 -16.74
C PHE A 419 -15.14 23.65 -17.05
N LEU A 420 -15.23 22.76 -18.05
CA LEU A 420 -14.09 21.97 -18.51
C LEU A 420 -12.90 22.83 -18.96
N LYS A 421 -13.17 23.93 -19.67
CA LYS A 421 -12.16 24.91 -20.04
C LYS A 421 -11.52 25.57 -18.82
N GLN A 422 -12.33 25.97 -17.82
CA GLN A 422 -11.82 26.56 -16.58
C GLN A 422 -10.96 25.58 -15.78
N MET A 423 -11.37 24.32 -15.65
CA MET A 423 -10.55 23.26 -15.03
C MET A 423 -9.20 23.09 -15.77
N THR A 424 -9.23 23.10 -17.11
CA THR A 424 -8.01 22.97 -17.93
C THR A 424 -7.08 24.16 -17.70
N GLN A 425 -7.60 25.39 -17.70
CA GLN A 425 -6.82 26.59 -17.44
C GLN A 425 -6.21 26.58 -16.03
N ASN A 426 -6.96 26.08 -15.03
CA ASN A 426 -6.45 25.95 -13.68
C ASN A 426 -5.33 24.90 -13.59
N ALA A 427 -5.52 23.74 -14.20
CA ALA A 427 -4.52 22.67 -14.23
C ALA A 427 -3.21 23.09 -14.91
N LEU A 428 -3.29 23.89 -15.97
CA LEU A 428 -2.13 24.43 -16.69
C LEU A 428 -1.33 25.49 -15.91
N ARG A 429 -1.80 25.94 -14.74
CA ARG A 429 -1.01 26.81 -13.85
C ARG A 429 0.09 26.03 -13.14
N ASN A 430 -0.12 24.74 -12.93
CA ASN A 430 0.87 23.84 -12.35
C ASN A 430 1.82 23.35 -13.46
N VAL A 431 2.71 24.26 -13.89
CA VAL A 431 3.70 23.91 -14.92
C VAL A 431 4.85 23.09 -14.33
N PRO A 432 5.38 22.11 -15.09
CA PRO A 432 6.63 21.47 -14.70
C PRO A 432 7.71 22.53 -14.47
N PRO A 433 8.54 22.42 -13.42
CA PRO A 433 9.51 23.43 -13.04
C PRO A 433 10.75 23.36 -13.95
N LEU A 434 10.55 23.67 -15.22
CA LEU A 434 11.58 23.69 -16.27
C LEU A 434 11.89 25.14 -16.65
N GLY A 435 13.16 25.52 -16.53
CA GLY A 435 13.67 26.79 -17.02
C GLY A 435 13.80 26.85 -18.54
N LEU A 436 14.21 28.00 -19.04
CA LEU A 436 14.31 28.30 -20.48
C LEU A 436 15.27 27.34 -21.22
N MET A 437 16.30 26.82 -20.54
CA MET A 437 17.26 25.82 -21.04
C MET A 437 16.96 24.40 -20.62
N ARG A 438 15.72 24.09 -20.19
CA ARG A 438 15.28 22.79 -19.66
C ARG A 438 15.97 22.37 -18.36
N ASP A 439 16.61 23.28 -17.65
CA ASP A 439 17.08 23.07 -16.29
C ASP A 439 15.91 23.09 -15.32
N PHE A 440 16.04 22.37 -14.20
CA PHE A 440 15.02 22.42 -13.16
C PHE A 440 15.09 23.74 -12.41
N VAL A 441 13.98 24.44 -12.32
CA VAL A 441 13.81 25.61 -11.44
C VAL A 441 13.50 25.08 -10.04
N LEU A 442 14.42 25.30 -9.12
CA LEU A 442 14.27 24.86 -7.73
C LEU A 442 13.41 25.85 -6.95
N SER A 443 12.71 25.32 -5.94
CA SER A 443 11.86 26.13 -5.05
C SER A 443 12.70 27.12 -4.23
N GLU A 444 12.21 28.36 -4.13
CA GLU A 444 12.73 29.39 -3.22
C GLU A 444 11.99 29.39 -1.86
N ASP A 445 11.10 28.42 -1.61
CA ASP A 445 10.37 28.32 -0.34
C ASP A 445 11.36 28.17 0.83
N ALA A 446 11.22 29.04 1.82
CA ALA A 446 12.08 29.06 3.00
C ALA A 446 12.05 27.73 3.82
N ASN A 447 10.94 26.98 3.76
CA ASN A 447 10.82 25.70 4.44
C ASN A 447 11.49 24.54 3.68
N HIS A 448 11.60 24.66 2.36
CA HIS A 448 12.15 23.63 1.48
C HIS A 448 13.02 24.26 0.38
N PRO A 449 14.12 24.96 0.74
CA PRO A 449 14.97 25.64 -0.23
C PRO A 449 15.63 24.62 -1.16
N HIS A 450 15.79 25.00 -2.42
CA HIS A 450 16.46 24.19 -3.46
C HIS A 450 15.87 22.81 -3.71
N THR A 451 14.56 22.64 -3.49
CA THR A 451 13.83 21.39 -3.76
C THR A 451 12.86 21.53 -4.94
N LEU A 452 12.33 20.40 -5.38
CA LEU A 452 11.25 20.32 -6.36
C LEU A 452 10.00 19.75 -5.66
N ASP A 453 8.87 20.44 -5.80
CA ASP A 453 7.58 19.88 -5.40
C ASP A 453 7.10 18.87 -6.44
N LEU A 454 7.46 17.59 -6.23
CA LEU A 454 7.05 16.50 -7.10
C LEU A 454 5.55 16.21 -7.04
N LYS A 455 4.87 16.60 -5.97
CA LYS A 455 3.42 16.45 -5.85
C LYS A 455 2.72 17.49 -6.74
N LEU A 456 3.02 18.75 -6.54
CA LEU A 456 2.35 19.86 -7.25
C LEU A 456 2.77 19.92 -8.72
N ASN A 457 4.07 19.89 -8.98
CA ASN A 457 4.62 20.12 -10.31
C ASN A 457 4.90 18.83 -11.10
N GLY A 458 4.94 17.68 -10.43
CA GLY A 458 5.20 16.37 -11.04
C GLY A 458 3.91 15.56 -11.26
N SER A 459 3.19 15.23 -10.21
CA SER A 459 2.06 14.29 -10.31
C SER A 459 0.70 14.94 -10.56
N MET A 460 0.45 16.15 -10.00
CA MET A 460 -0.84 16.83 -10.15
C MET A 460 -1.25 17.10 -11.59
N PRO A 461 -0.37 17.55 -12.51
CA PRO A 461 -0.75 17.75 -13.91
C PRO A 461 -1.33 16.50 -14.58
N PHE A 462 -0.83 15.31 -14.23
CA PHE A 462 -1.35 14.04 -14.75
C PHE A 462 -2.71 13.69 -14.15
N VAL A 463 -2.87 13.89 -12.83
CA VAL A 463 -4.14 13.67 -12.13
C VAL A 463 -5.23 14.58 -12.68
N ASP A 464 -4.94 15.87 -12.82
CA ASP A 464 -5.88 16.86 -13.35
C ASP A 464 -6.20 16.60 -14.82
N GLY A 465 -5.21 16.31 -15.64
CA GLY A 465 -5.40 15.95 -17.05
C GLY A 465 -6.27 14.70 -17.20
N ALA A 466 -6.02 13.66 -16.43
CA ALA A 466 -6.83 12.45 -16.43
C ALA A 466 -8.28 12.70 -16.00
N ARG A 467 -8.48 13.52 -14.95
CA ARG A 467 -9.81 13.91 -14.46
C ARG A 467 -10.58 14.67 -15.53
N ILE A 468 -9.97 15.70 -16.13
CA ILE A 468 -10.61 16.53 -17.16
C ILE A 468 -10.99 15.69 -18.38
N LEU A 469 -10.09 14.83 -18.87
CA LEU A 469 -10.34 13.96 -20.02
C LEU A 469 -11.46 12.95 -19.74
N ALA A 470 -11.48 12.34 -18.55
CA ALA A 470 -12.53 11.39 -18.16
C ALA A 470 -13.89 12.08 -18.04
N LEU A 471 -13.96 13.24 -17.39
CA LEU A 471 -15.18 14.03 -17.27
C LEU A 471 -15.72 14.49 -18.64
N ALA A 472 -14.83 14.96 -19.53
CA ALA A 472 -15.20 15.33 -20.89
C ALA A 472 -15.71 14.14 -21.73
N ALA A 473 -15.19 12.95 -21.45
CA ALA A 473 -15.61 11.70 -22.11
C ALA A 473 -16.81 11.02 -21.42
N GLY A 474 -17.35 11.61 -20.35
CA GLY A 474 -18.46 11.02 -19.59
C GLY A 474 -18.10 9.74 -18.84
N GLN A 475 -16.83 9.56 -18.46
CA GLN A 475 -16.37 8.35 -17.80
C GLN A 475 -16.44 8.50 -16.28
N PRO A 476 -17.02 7.51 -15.55
CA PRO A 476 -17.23 7.61 -14.11
C PRO A 476 -16.01 7.21 -13.27
N ALA A 477 -14.94 6.71 -13.87
CA ALA A 477 -13.75 6.25 -13.16
C ALA A 477 -13.12 7.35 -12.30
N THR A 478 -12.49 6.96 -11.17
CA THR A 478 -11.79 7.88 -10.27
C THR A 478 -10.28 7.78 -10.37
N GLY A 479 -9.70 6.58 -10.48
CA GLY A 479 -8.26 6.38 -10.56
C GLY A 479 -7.61 6.97 -11.82
N THR A 480 -6.46 7.59 -11.68
CA THR A 480 -5.78 8.34 -12.76
C THR A 480 -5.47 7.46 -13.96
N ALA A 481 -4.87 6.29 -13.77
CA ALA A 481 -4.56 5.37 -14.85
C ALA A 481 -5.82 4.84 -15.56
N GLN A 482 -6.85 4.49 -14.78
CA GLN A 482 -8.12 4.01 -15.30
C GLN A 482 -8.84 5.10 -16.12
N ARG A 483 -8.85 6.34 -15.64
CA ARG A 483 -9.39 7.52 -16.36
C ARG A 483 -8.72 7.70 -17.71
N LEU A 484 -7.39 7.68 -17.75
CA LEU A 484 -6.64 7.83 -18.99
C LEU A 484 -6.94 6.71 -19.98
N LYS A 485 -7.04 5.47 -19.50
CA LYS A 485 -7.39 4.31 -20.33
C LYS A 485 -8.79 4.42 -20.91
N GLN A 486 -9.79 4.76 -20.09
CA GLN A 486 -11.19 4.87 -20.52
C GLN A 486 -11.41 6.09 -21.44
N ALA A 487 -10.83 7.25 -21.09
CA ALA A 487 -10.90 8.44 -21.93
C ALA A 487 -10.21 8.21 -23.28
N GLY A 488 -9.05 7.54 -23.32
CA GLY A 488 -8.37 7.17 -24.56
C GLY A 488 -9.19 6.25 -25.45
N GLN A 489 -9.98 5.33 -24.89
CA GLN A 489 -10.89 4.48 -25.62
C GLN A 489 -12.08 5.26 -26.18
N ALA A 490 -12.70 6.12 -25.36
CA ALA A 490 -13.88 6.90 -25.75
C ALA A 490 -13.54 8.00 -26.79
N LEU A 491 -12.32 8.54 -26.75
CA LEU A 491 -11.84 9.62 -27.61
C LEU A 491 -11.06 9.12 -28.86
N ARG A 492 -11.09 7.82 -29.16
CA ARG A 492 -10.39 7.23 -30.32
C ARG A 492 -10.69 7.91 -31.67
N SER A 493 -11.84 8.55 -31.79
CA SER A 493 -12.19 9.39 -32.96
C SER A 493 -11.39 10.70 -33.06
N ARG A 494 -10.60 11.04 -32.04
CA ARG A 494 -9.71 12.21 -31.99
C ARG A 494 -8.27 11.76 -31.72
N PRO A 495 -7.51 11.37 -32.76
CA PRO A 495 -6.23 10.67 -32.62
C PRO A 495 -5.19 11.45 -31.77
N ALA A 496 -5.18 12.77 -31.83
CA ALA A 496 -4.26 13.60 -31.04
C ALA A 496 -4.53 13.46 -29.52
N ILE A 497 -5.79 13.40 -29.09
CA ILE A 497 -6.18 13.29 -27.68
C ILE A 497 -5.94 11.85 -27.20
N ALA A 498 -6.28 10.85 -28.01
CA ALA A 498 -6.02 9.45 -27.71
C ALA A 498 -4.53 9.16 -27.55
N LEU A 499 -3.67 9.75 -28.39
CA LEU A 499 -2.22 9.62 -28.30
C LEU A 499 -1.68 10.31 -27.03
N THR A 500 -2.20 11.48 -26.68
CA THR A 500 -1.82 12.20 -25.46
C THR A 500 -2.23 11.42 -24.21
N ALA A 501 -3.46 10.90 -24.15
CA ALA A 501 -3.95 10.08 -23.06
C ALA A 501 -3.13 8.78 -22.90
N SER A 502 -2.76 8.13 -24.02
CA SER A 502 -1.92 6.93 -24.03
C SER A 502 -0.50 7.23 -23.53
N ARG A 503 0.10 8.34 -23.93
CA ARG A 503 1.41 8.79 -23.46
C ARG A 503 1.39 9.14 -21.98
N LEU A 504 0.37 9.86 -21.51
CA LEU A 504 0.20 10.17 -20.09
C LEU A 504 0.02 8.89 -19.23
N ALA A 505 -0.73 7.90 -19.74
CA ALA A 505 -0.88 6.61 -19.05
C ALA A 505 0.47 5.86 -18.93
N GLN A 506 1.33 5.91 -19.96
CA GLN A 506 2.67 5.36 -19.89
C GLN A 506 3.57 6.09 -18.88
N PHE A 507 3.49 7.42 -18.80
CA PHE A 507 4.23 8.19 -17.79
C PHE A 507 3.73 7.94 -16.36
N GLY A 508 2.44 7.69 -16.15
CA GLY A 508 1.88 7.31 -14.84
C GLY A 508 2.41 5.98 -14.29
N GLN A 509 2.98 5.11 -15.14
CA GLN A 509 3.62 3.86 -14.72
C GLN A 509 5.03 4.05 -14.12
N TYR A 510 5.59 5.26 -14.18
CA TYR A 510 6.92 5.61 -13.66
C TYR A 510 6.88 6.48 -12.40
N ARG A 511 5.74 6.50 -11.70
CA ARG A 511 5.59 7.12 -10.38
C ARG A 511 6.32 6.40 -9.28
#